data_54267965814227fda300abec27f0ea20
#
_entry.id   54267965814227fda300abec27f0ea20
#
_cell.length_a   1.000
_cell.length_b   1.000
_cell.length_c   1.000
_cell.angle_alpha   90.00
_cell.angle_beta   90.00
_cell.angle_gamma   90.00
#
_symmetry.space_group_name_H-M   'P 1'
#
loop_
_entity.id
_entity.type
_entity.pdbx_description
1 polymer ?
#
loop_
_entity_poly.entity_id
_entity_poly.type
_entity_poly.pdbx_seq_one_letter_code
_entity_poly.pdbx_strand_id
1 'polypeptide(L)'
;MQSRRAVCAAALCLAVVPAHAATGGSGAFRGFIESLRPDAAARGVSAATFDAAFRGVSGPDAAVLARIRQQSEFVRPVWDYLVGAVSDGRIVRGRARAAALAPTLAEIRNRYGVPAPVLLALWGIESDFGASAGSVPTVRALATLAEARHRGSLFRDELLAALTILQRGDVTPARMSGSWAGAMGQVQFLPSTYLAHAVDFDGDGRRDIWSSDSDSLASIAAYLKDLGWDPAVSWGYEVALPEGFDLSRYAADIDDFAKRGVRRTDGKPLPGHGRASLFLPGGSGAPVFLITDNFEVIRGYNTSDSYALAVGHLADRLDGGPPLAAPWPAAGARLDGPGLRELQSALAAGGFYEGPQDGRAGPRLREAVRRYQISADLPADGYATPALLSRIKDRSGSRP
;
A
#
# COMPACT_ATOMS: atom_id res chain seq x y z
N MET A 1 31.86 5.09 -3.22
CA MET A 1 31.08 4.59 -4.35
C MET A 1 30.65 3.18 -4.04
N GLN A 2 29.50 3.00 -3.41
CA GLN A 2 28.90 1.67 -3.19
C GLN A 2 27.56 1.66 -3.93
N SER A 3 27.45 0.69 -4.82
CA SER A 3 26.29 0.47 -5.69
C SER A 3 25.05 0.21 -4.84
N ARG A 4 24.10 1.13 -4.86
CA ARG A 4 22.74 0.90 -4.35
C ARG A 4 22.09 -0.19 -5.21
N ARG A 5 22.03 -1.41 -4.70
CA ARG A 5 21.18 -2.46 -5.27
C ARG A 5 19.74 -2.00 -5.09
N ALA A 6 19.09 -1.69 -6.20
CA ALA A 6 17.66 -1.42 -6.23
C ALA A 6 16.93 -2.70 -5.82
N VAL A 7 16.43 -2.73 -4.57
CA VAL A 7 15.43 -3.70 -4.16
C VAL A 7 14.16 -3.30 -4.89
N CYS A 8 13.77 -4.09 -5.90
CA CYS A 8 12.49 -3.93 -6.57
C CYS A 8 11.38 -4.24 -5.57
N ALA A 9 10.88 -3.19 -4.89
CA ALA A 9 9.54 -3.24 -4.35
C ALA A 9 8.62 -3.54 -5.53
N ALA A 10 7.92 -4.68 -5.50
CA ALA A 10 6.99 -5.06 -6.56
C ALA A 10 5.85 -4.05 -6.60
N ALA A 11 6.08 -2.96 -7.33
CA ALA A 11 5.06 -1.98 -7.64
C ALA A 11 3.91 -2.73 -8.33
N LEU A 12 2.76 -2.77 -7.67
CA LEU A 12 1.51 -3.36 -8.16
C LEU A 12 0.97 -2.51 -9.33
N CYS A 13 1.76 -2.35 -10.40
CA CYS A 13 1.33 -1.70 -11.63
C CYS A 13 0.29 -2.59 -12.32
N LEU A 14 -0.96 -2.15 -12.29
CA LEU A 14 -2.05 -2.75 -13.07
C LEU A 14 -1.90 -2.38 -14.55
N ALA A 15 -1.15 -3.16 -15.29
CA ALA A 15 -1.35 -3.22 -16.73
C ALA A 15 -2.62 -4.05 -16.98
N VAL A 16 -3.60 -3.46 -17.64
CA VAL A 16 -4.78 -4.18 -18.14
C VAL A 16 -4.33 -5.03 -19.32
N VAL A 17 -4.00 -6.28 -19.04
CA VAL A 17 -3.90 -7.30 -20.09
C VAL A 17 -5.32 -7.89 -20.23
N PRO A 18 -5.89 -7.99 -21.44
CA PRO A 18 -7.20 -8.60 -21.61
C PRO A 18 -7.17 -10.02 -21.05
N ALA A 19 -8.06 -10.30 -20.11
CA ALA A 19 -8.24 -11.63 -19.55
C ALA A 19 -8.64 -12.58 -20.68
N HIS A 20 -7.73 -13.45 -21.06
CA HIS A 20 -8.12 -14.62 -21.85
C HIS A 20 -9.06 -15.44 -20.96
N ALA A 21 -10.27 -15.69 -21.47
CA ALA A 21 -11.24 -16.50 -20.77
C ALA A 21 -10.63 -17.88 -20.52
N ALA A 22 -10.27 -18.15 -19.25
CA ALA A 22 -9.82 -19.47 -18.81
C ALA A 22 -11.02 -20.42 -18.87
N THR A 23 -11.20 -21.09 -19.99
CA THR A 23 -12.09 -22.23 -20.17
C THR A 23 -11.35 -23.54 -19.86
N GLY A 24 -10.42 -23.53 -18.91
CA GLY A 24 -9.70 -24.71 -18.46
C GLY A 24 -10.59 -25.56 -17.58
N GLY A 25 -11.08 -26.71 -18.08
CA GLY A 25 -11.70 -27.73 -17.28
C GLY A 25 -10.73 -28.25 -16.19
N SER A 26 -11.24 -28.96 -15.19
CA SER A 26 -10.43 -29.50 -14.06
C SER A 26 -9.12 -30.24 -14.48
N GLY A 27 -9.09 -30.74 -15.70
CA GLY A 27 -7.89 -31.38 -16.29
C GLY A 27 -6.77 -30.40 -16.62
N ALA A 28 -7.08 -29.24 -17.22
CA ALA A 28 -6.09 -28.22 -17.57
C ALA A 28 -5.47 -27.60 -16.31
N PHE A 29 -6.29 -27.30 -15.30
CA PHE A 29 -5.80 -26.78 -14.01
C PHE A 29 -4.88 -27.78 -13.29
N ARG A 30 -5.20 -29.05 -13.31
CA ARG A 30 -4.33 -30.09 -12.76
C ARG A 30 -3.02 -30.20 -13.54
N GLY A 31 -3.07 -30.16 -14.88
CA GLY A 31 -1.87 -30.11 -15.72
C GLY A 31 -0.99 -28.89 -15.41
N PHE A 32 -1.60 -27.72 -15.17
CA PHE A 32 -0.86 -26.54 -14.71
C PHE A 32 -0.17 -26.77 -13.37
N ILE A 33 -0.87 -27.33 -12.35
CA ILE A 33 -0.25 -27.64 -11.05
C ILE A 33 0.94 -28.58 -11.24
N GLU A 34 0.79 -29.67 -11.98
CA GLU A 34 1.89 -30.62 -12.21
C GLU A 34 3.08 -29.99 -12.94
N SER A 35 2.84 -29.02 -13.81
CA SER A 35 3.91 -28.27 -14.50
C SER A 35 4.78 -27.42 -13.57
N LEU A 36 4.34 -27.15 -12.33
CA LEU A 36 5.11 -26.41 -11.33
C LEU A 36 6.10 -27.28 -10.56
N ARG A 37 5.94 -28.60 -10.61
CA ARG A 37 6.73 -29.55 -9.81
C ARG A 37 8.25 -29.40 -10.00
N PRO A 38 8.79 -29.27 -11.22
CA PRO A 38 10.23 -29.08 -11.42
C PRO A 38 10.76 -27.78 -10.76
N ASP A 39 10.01 -26.68 -10.88
CA ASP A 39 10.41 -25.40 -10.30
C ASP A 39 10.28 -25.37 -8.78
N ALA A 40 9.28 -26.06 -8.23
CA ALA A 40 9.14 -26.27 -6.79
C ALA A 40 10.33 -27.10 -6.25
N ALA A 41 10.68 -28.20 -6.93
CA ALA A 41 11.84 -29.01 -6.58
C ALA A 41 13.16 -28.22 -6.64
N ALA A 42 13.34 -27.37 -7.68
CA ALA A 42 14.51 -26.48 -7.79
C ALA A 42 14.62 -25.47 -6.63
N ARG A 43 13.50 -25.16 -5.96
CA ARG A 43 13.46 -24.33 -4.73
C ARG A 43 13.54 -25.15 -3.44
N GLY A 44 13.85 -26.44 -3.53
CA GLY A 44 13.99 -27.35 -2.38
C GLY A 44 12.67 -27.86 -1.80
N VAL A 45 11.54 -27.69 -2.50
CA VAL A 45 10.24 -28.22 -2.05
C VAL A 45 10.19 -29.71 -2.36
N SER A 46 10.00 -30.52 -1.32
CA SER A 46 9.87 -31.99 -1.44
C SER A 46 8.57 -32.38 -2.15
N ALA A 47 8.56 -33.58 -2.79
CA ALA A 47 7.34 -34.12 -3.38
C ALA A 47 6.21 -34.27 -2.34
N ALA A 48 6.55 -34.67 -1.11
CA ALA A 48 5.58 -34.78 -0.03
C ALA A 48 4.92 -33.43 0.35
N THR A 49 5.71 -32.34 0.44
CA THR A 49 5.20 -31.01 0.71
C THR A 49 4.33 -30.52 -0.45
N PHE A 50 4.78 -30.73 -1.69
CA PHE A 50 4.02 -30.37 -2.87
C PHE A 50 2.65 -31.08 -2.89
N ASP A 51 2.63 -32.40 -2.71
CA ASP A 51 1.40 -33.20 -2.71
C ASP A 51 0.46 -32.80 -1.54
N ALA A 52 1.03 -32.48 -0.37
CA ALA A 52 0.26 -32.01 0.77
C ALA A 52 -0.38 -30.64 0.51
N ALA A 53 0.34 -29.72 -0.14
CA ALA A 53 -0.12 -28.37 -0.46
C ALA A 53 -1.32 -28.38 -1.43
N PHE A 54 -1.32 -29.32 -2.38
CA PHE A 54 -2.39 -29.43 -3.39
C PHE A 54 -3.43 -30.51 -3.07
N ARG A 55 -3.39 -31.13 -1.90
CA ARG A 55 -4.36 -32.14 -1.49
C ARG A 55 -5.79 -31.56 -1.49
N GLY A 56 -6.69 -32.16 -2.27
CA GLY A 56 -8.07 -31.70 -2.40
C GLY A 56 -8.28 -30.49 -3.32
N VAL A 57 -7.22 -29.98 -3.94
CA VAL A 57 -7.32 -28.88 -4.92
C VAL A 57 -7.61 -29.47 -6.30
N SER A 58 -8.88 -29.60 -6.66
CA SER A 58 -9.33 -30.24 -7.90
C SER A 58 -9.56 -29.28 -9.07
N GLY A 59 -9.62 -27.97 -8.80
CA GLY A 59 -9.88 -26.94 -9.80
C GLY A 59 -9.69 -25.53 -9.27
N PRO A 60 -9.76 -24.52 -10.16
CA PRO A 60 -9.61 -23.13 -9.77
C PRO A 60 -10.73 -22.70 -8.78
N ASP A 61 -10.46 -21.65 -8.03
CA ASP A 61 -11.43 -21.07 -7.10
C ASP A 61 -12.37 -20.11 -7.85
N ALA A 62 -13.66 -20.45 -7.91
CA ALA A 62 -14.65 -19.66 -8.64
C ALA A 62 -14.85 -18.26 -8.05
N ALA A 63 -14.70 -18.11 -6.72
CA ALA A 63 -14.81 -16.81 -6.06
C ALA A 63 -13.61 -15.92 -6.39
N VAL A 64 -12.40 -16.49 -6.45
CA VAL A 64 -11.19 -15.79 -6.91
C VAL A 64 -11.34 -15.33 -8.35
N LEU A 65 -11.81 -16.20 -9.26
CA LEU A 65 -12.07 -15.84 -10.66
C LEU A 65 -13.13 -14.72 -10.80
N ALA A 66 -14.19 -14.75 -9.97
CA ALA A 66 -15.18 -13.68 -9.94
C ALA A 66 -14.58 -12.35 -9.48
N ARG A 67 -13.69 -12.36 -8.49
CA ARG A 67 -12.98 -11.17 -8.01
C ARG A 67 -12.07 -10.56 -9.07
N ILE A 68 -11.36 -11.39 -9.86
CA ILE A 68 -10.56 -10.89 -11.00
C ILE A 68 -11.42 -10.08 -11.96
N ARG A 69 -12.62 -10.59 -12.31
CA ARG A 69 -13.56 -9.91 -13.22
C ARG A 69 -14.17 -8.65 -12.64
N GLN A 70 -14.39 -8.61 -11.32
CA GLN A 70 -14.99 -7.46 -10.62
C GLN A 70 -13.97 -6.39 -10.23
N GLN A 71 -12.66 -6.61 -10.42
CA GLN A 71 -11.60 -5.66 -10.08
C GLN A 71 -11.56 -4.49 -11.08
N SER A 72 -12.70 -3.93 -11.43
CA SER A 72 -12.82 -2.73 -12.24
C SER A 72 -12.90 -1.48 -11.35
N GLU A 73 -11.91 -0.61 -11.48
CA GLU A 73 -12.02 0.85 -11.70
C GLU A 73 -12.57 1.78 -10.60
N PHE A 74 -12.99 1.34 -9.41
CA PHE A 74 -13.39 2.29 -8.37
C PHE A 74 -12.18 2.82 -7.60
N VAL A 75 -11.61 3.92 -8.10
CA VAL A 75 -10.75 4.78 -7.29
C VAL A 75 -11.64 5.51 -6.30
N ARG A 76 -11.71 5.01 -5.06
CA ARG A 76 -12.43 5.71 -3.99
C ARG A 76 -11.69 7.01 -3.64
N PRO A 77 -12.39 8.11 -3.35
CA PRO A 77 -11.77 9.31 -2.80
C PRO A 77 -11.00 8.98 -1.52
N VAL A 78 -9.97 9.76 -1.25
CA VAL A 78 -9.17 9.61 -0.02
C VAL A 78 -10.04 9.67 1.24
N TRP A 79 -11.00 10.60 1.28
CA TRP A 79 -11.89 10.76 2.44
C TRP A 79 -12.84 9.58 2.66
N ASP A 80 -13.38 8.97 1.60
CA ASP A 80 -14.21 7.77 1.73
C ASP A 80 -13.41 6.57 2.25
N TYR A 81 -12.13 6.48 1.86
CA TYR A 81 -11.22 5.47 2.38
C TYR A 81 -10.92 5.70 3.87
N LEU A 82 -10.60 6.95 4.24
CA LEU A 82 -10.28 7.34 5.61
C LEU A 82 -11.42 7.04 6.59
N VAL A 83 -12.68 7.33 6.22
CA VAL A 83 -13.84 7.05 7.08
C VAL A 83 -13.92 5.58 7.47
N GLY A 84 -13.66 4.67 6.53
CA GLY A 84 -13.66 3.22 6.81
C GLY A 84 -12.41 2.75 7.55
N ALA A 85 -11.26 3.35 7.25
CA ALA A 85 -9.97 2.95 7.79
C ALA A 85 -9.73 3.51 9.21
N VAL A 86 -10.18 4.73 9.52
CA VAL A 86 -9.93 5.45 10.79
C VAL A 86 -11.24 5.59 11.58
N SER A 87 -11.91 4.46 11.86
CA SER A 87 -13.15 4.45 12.62
C SER A 87 -12.89 4.45 14.12
N ASP A 88 -13.83 5.03 14.91
CA ASP A 88 -13.75 5.05 16.39
C ASP A 88 -13.62 3.64 16.95
N GLY A 89 -14.36 2.66 16.40
CA GLY A 89 -14.25 1.27 16.84
C GLY A 89 -12.85 0.69 16.65
N ARG A 90 -12.16 1.01 15.53
CA ARG A 90 -10.78 0.58 15.31
C ARG A 90 -9.81 1.29 16.26
N ILE A 91 -10.02 2.57 16.53
CA ILE A 91 -9.21 3.33 17.50
C ILE A 91 -9.33 2.71 18.89
N VAL A 92 -10.55 2.42 19.36
CA VAL A 92 -10.79 1.79 20.67
C VAL A 92 -10.10 0.42 20.76
N ARG A 93 -10.27 -0.45 19.74
CA ARG A 93 -9.61 -1.75 19.71
C ARG A 93 -8.09 -1.63 19.67
N GLY A 94 -7.55 -0.71 18.85
CA GLY A 94 -6.12 -0.50 18.76
C GLY A 94 -5.48 -0.01 20.05
N ARG A 95 -6.14 0.88 20.79
CA ARG A 95 -5.68 1.33 22.12
C ARG A 95 -5.71 0.20 23.14
N ALA A 96 -6.74 -0.66 23.10
CA ALA A 96 -6.78 -1.85 23.95
C ALA A 96 -5.62 -2.81 23.64
N ARG A 97 -5.31 -3.04 22.34
CA ARG A 97 -4.15 -3.83 21.92
C ARG A 97 -2.83 -3.19 22.32
N ALA A 98 -2.71 -1.85 22.21
CA ALA A 98 -1.52 -1.12 22.68
C ALA A 98 -1.23 -1.38 24.16
N ALA A 99 -2.25 -1.33 25.00
CA ALA A 99 -2.13 -1.59 26.45
C ALA A 99 -1.75 -3.06 26.72
N ALA A 100 -2.42 -4.01 26.05
CA ALA A 100 -2.18 -5.45 26.25
C ALA A 100 -0.79 -5.90 25.82
N LEU A 101 -0.24 -5.28 24.75
CA LEU A 101 1.04 -5.67 24.14
C LEU A 101 2.17 -4.68 24.44
N ALA A 102 2.01 -3.80 25.43
CA ALA A 102 2.97 -2.72 25.70
C ALA A 102 4.44 -3.20 25.86
N PRO A 103 4.76 -4.28 26.60
CA PRO A 103 6.13 -4.78 26.69
C PRO A 103 6.68 -5.23 25.32
N THR A 104 5.91 -6.01 24.58
CA THR A 104 6.28 -6.52 23.25
C THR A 104 6.52 -5.38 22.25
N LEU A 105 5.62 -4.38 22.23
CA LEU A 105 5.74 -3.20 21.38
C LEU A 105 6.96 -2.36 21.71
N ALA A 106 7.33 -2.25 22.99
CA ALA A 106 8.54 -1.56 23.44
C ALA A 106 9.80 -2.28 22.93
N GLU A 107 9.84 -3.60 23.04
CA GLU A 107 10.97 -4.40 22.55
C GLU A 107 11.10 -4.33 21.03
N ILE A 108 10.00 -4.45 20.28
CA ILE A 108 9.99 -4.29 18.81
C ILE A 108 10.49 -2.89 18.43
N ARG A 109 10.01 -1.83 19.10
CA ARG A 109 10.49 -0.48 18.86
C ARG A 109 11.99 -0.34 19.10
N ASN A 110 12.51 -0.92 20.18
CA ASN A 110 13.96 -0.88 20.48
C ASN A 110 14.79 -1.59 19.40
N ARG A 111 14.27 -2.70 18.84
CA ARG A 111 14.98 -3.51 17.83
C ARG A 111 14.90 -2.94 16.41
N TYR A 112 13.77 -2.36 16.04
CA TYR A 112 13.48 -1.94 14.66
C TYR A 112 13.35 -0.43 14.48
N GLY A 113 13.16 0.34 15.56
CA GLY A 113 12.99 1.79 15.49
C GLY A 113 11.58 2.26 15.08
N VAL A 114 10.64 1.36 14.84
CA VAL A 114 9.29 1.70 14.40
C VAL A 114 8.37 1.96 15.61
N PRO A 115 7.68 3.11 15.70
CA PRO A 115 6.80 3.41 16.82
C PRO A 115 5.58 2.48 16.89
N ALA A 116 5.17 2.11 18.11
CA ALA A 116 4.02 1.25 18.36
C ALA A 116 2.72 1.70 17.67
N PRO A 117 2.34 3.00 17.64
CA PRO A 117 1.14 3.45 16.95
C PRO A 117 1.15 3.13 15.43
N VAL A 118 2.31 3.18 14.78
CA VAL A 118 2.46 2.86 13.35
C VAL A 118 2.25 1.36 13.11
N LEU A 119 2.85 0.50 13.94
CA LEU A 119 2.68 -0.95 13.87
C LEU A 119 1.21 -1.35 14.06
N LEU A 120 0.57 -0.78 15.08
CA LEU A 120 -0.84 -1.03 15.37
C LEU A 120 -1.77 -0.49 14.27
N ALA A 121 -1.44 0.64 13.67
CA ALA A 121 -2.23 1.19 12.56
C ALA A 121 -2.19 0.28 11.32
N LEU A 122 -1.02 -0.22 10.96
CA LEU A 122 -0.86 -1.20 9.89
C LEU A 122 -1.64 -2.47 10.20
N TRP A 123 -1.42 -3.08 11.36
CA TRP A 123 -2.13 -4.28 11.78
C TRP A 123 -3.66 -4.10 11.82
N GLY A 124 -4.11 -2.93 12.29
CA GLY A 124 -5.53 -2.56 12.31
C GLY A 124 -6.14 -2.42 10.92
N ILE A 125 -5.42 -1.83 9.97
CA ILE A 125 -5.92 -1.65 8.59
C ILE A 125 -5.89 -2.96 7.83
N GLU A 126 -4.84 -3.77 7.99
CA GLU A 126 -4.68 -5.02 7.24
C GLU A 126 -5.67 -6.11 7.66
N SER A 127 -5.90 -6.27 8.96
CA SER A 127 -6.71 -7.40 9.44
C SER A 127 -7.61 -7.09 10.63
N ASP A 128 -7.83 -5.82 10.96
CA ASP A 128 -8.55 -5.42 12.18
C ASP A 128 -7.99 -6.10 13.45
N PHE A 129 -6.66 -6.02 13.58
CA PHE A 129 -5.89 -6.64 14.68
C PHE A 129 -6.03 -8.17 14.73
N GLY A 130 -5.97 -8.82 13.58
CA GLY A 130 -6.09 -10.26 13.40
C GLY A 130 -7.51 -10.78 13.25
N ALA A 131 -8.55 -9.97 13.54
CA ALA A 131 -9.94 -10.42 13.49
C ALA A 131 -10.44 -10.70 12.06
N SER A 132 -9.79 -10.17 11.03
CA SER A 132 -10.19 -10.24 9.62
C SER A 132 -8.99 -10.54 8.69
N ALA A 133 -8.17 -11.52 9.04
CA ALA A 133 -6.99 -11.89 8.27
C ALA A 133 -7.30 -12.61 6.93
N GLY A 134 -8.58 -12.90 6.66
CA GLY A 134 -9.03 -13.67 5.51
C GLY A 134 -9.04 -15.19 5.76
N SER A 135 -9.88 -15.88 5.00
CA SER A 135 -10.11 -17.33 5.16
C SER A 135 -9.92 -18.10 3.85
N VAL A 136 -9.43 -17.48 2.79
CA VAL A 136 -9.21 -18.13 1.51
C VAL A 136 -7.93 -18.98 1.59
N PRO A 137 -7.97 -20.28 1.23
CA PRO A 137 -6.77 -21.12 1.18
C PRO A 137 -5.76 -20.53 0.18
N THR A 138 -4.61 -20.05 0.69
CA THR A 138 -3.63 -19.26 -0.08
C THR A 138 -3.09 -20.01 -1.29
N VAL A 139 -2.74 -21.30 -1.12
CA VAL A 139 -2.21 -22.11 -2.24
C VAL A 139 -3.22 -22.20 -3.39
N ARG A 140 -4.52 -22.45 -3.08
CA ARG A 140 -5.57 -22.52 -4.10
C ARG A 140 -5.82 -21.18 -4.76
N ALA A 141 -5.85 -20.10 -3.98
CA ALA A 141 -6.01 -18.74 -4.51
C ALA A 141 -4.88 -18.39 -5.49
N LEU A 142 -3.63 -18.60 -5.07
CA LEU A 142 -2.45 -18.30 -5.89
C LEU A 142 -2.37 -19.19 -7.13
N ALA A 143 -2.71 -20.49 -7.02
CA ALA A 143 -2.78 -21.39 -8.18
C ALA A 143 -3.83 -20.93 -9.20
N THR A 144 -4.99 -20.46 -8.73
CA THR A 144 -6.05 -19.91 -9.59
C THR A 144 -5.60 -18.65 -10.31
N LEU A 145 -4.95 -17.72 -9.59
CA LEU A 145 -4.44 -16.47 -10.14
C LEU A 145 -3.30 -16.70 -11.14
N ALA A 146 -2.43 -17.67 -10.84
CA ALA A 146 -1.29 -18.04 -11.69
C ALA A 146 -1.74 -18.72 -12.99
N GLU A 147 -2.67 -19.66 -12.91
CA GLU A 147 -3.23 -20.34 -14.09
C GLU A 147 -3.97 -19.34 -15.00
N ALA A 148 -4.74 -18.43 -14.39
CA ALA A 148 -5.39 -17.34 -15.13
C ALA A 148 -4.42 -16.28 -15.66
N ARG A 149 -3.11 -16.42 -15.42
CA ARG A 149 -2.07 -15.43 -15.78
C ARG A 149 -2.39 -14.01 -15.34
N HIS A 150 -3.12 -13.88 -14.23
CA HIS A 150 -3.44 -12.58 -13.67
C HIS A 150 -2.13 -11.87 -13.26
N ARG A 151 -1.88 -10.70 -13.82
CA ARG A 151 -0.62 -9.93 -13.64
C ARG A 151 0.67 -10.68 -14.09
N GLY A 152 0.61 -11.39 -15.19
CA GLY A 152 1.76 -12.07 -15.77
C GLY A 152 2.28 -13.25 -14.93
N SER A 153 3.57 -13.26 -14.59
CA SER A 153 4.20 -14.32 -13.79
C SER A 153 4.06 -14.13 -12.28
N LEU A 154 3.63 -12.95 -11.80
CA LEU A 154 3.64 -12.58 -10.38
C LEU A 154 3.08 -13.69 -9.49
N PHE A 155 1.85 -14.13 -9.73
CA PHE A 155 1.20 -15.11 -8.86
C PHE A 155 1.76 -16.52 -8.98
N ARG A 156 2.44 -16.84 -10.08
CA ARG A 156 3.21 -18.09 -10.19
C ARG A 156 4.43 -18.07 -9.25
N ASP A 157 5.14 -16.94 -9.22
CA ASP A 157 6.30 -16.78 -8.34
C ASP A 157 5.87 -16.76 -6.87
N GLU A 158 4.75 -16.11 -6.55
CA GLU A 158 4.16 -16.13 -5.20
C GLU A 158 3.69 -17.51 -4.78
N LEU A 159 3.13 -18.31 -5.69
CA LEU A 159 2.75 -19.68 -5.41
C LEU A 159 3.97 -20.55 -5.05
N LEU A 160 5.05 -20.44 -5.82
CA LEU A 160 6.31 -21.13 -5.53
C LEU A 160 6.92 -20.68 -4.19
N ALA A 161 6.80 -19.39 -3.85
CA ALA A 161 7.21 -18.88 -2.54
C ALA A 161 6.33 -19.46 -1.40
N ALA A 162 5.01 -19.59 -1.60
CA ALA A 162 4.11 -20.22 -0.64
C ALA A 162 4.48 -21.68 -0.38
N LEU A 163 4.83 -22.44 -1.44
CA LEU A 163 5.31 -23.82 -1.28
C LEU A 163 6.63 -23.89 -0.49
N THR A 164 7.51 -22.90 -0.65
CA THR A 164 8.75 -22.80 0.13
C THR A 164 8.47 -22.56 1.62
N ILE A 165 7.46 -21.73 1.95
CA ILE A 165 7.02 -21.48 3.34
C ILE A 165 6.52 -22.79 3.95
N LEU A 166 5.69 -23.55 3.23
CA LEU A 166 5.19 -24.86 3.68
C LEU A 166 6.33 -25.87 3.89
N GLN A 167 7.35 -25.85 3.02
CA GLN A 167 8.54 -26.70 3.16
C GLN A 167 9.35 -26.38 4.40
N ARG A 168 9.38 -25.10 4.84
CA ARG A 168 10.05 -24.69 6.09
C ARG A 168 9.31 -25.14 7.34
N GLY A 169 8.01 -25.46 7.23
CA GLY A 169 7.19 -25.88 8.36
C GLY A 169 6.65 -24.74 9.23
N ASP A 170 6.81 -23.48 8.83
CA ASP A 170 6.29 -22.31 9.55
C ASP A 170 4.75 -22.37 9.71
N VAL A 171 4.07 -22.98 8.74
CA VAL A 171 2.61 -23.17 8.75
C VAL A 171 2.23 -24.45 8.00
N THR A 172 1.11 -25.06 8.35
CA THR A 172 0.54 -26.18 7.59
C THR A 172 -0.33 -25.71 6.43
N PRO A 173 -0.52 -26.53 5.35
CA PRO A 173 -1.39 -26.16 4.23
C PRO A 173 -2.82 -25.75 4.68
N ALA A 174 -3.37 -26.43 5.69
CA ALA A 174 -4.70 -26.16 6.21
C ALA A 174 -4.82 -24.81 6.95
N ARG A 175 -3.73 -24.32 7.52
CA ARG A 175 -3.67 -23.04 8.24
C ARG A 175 -3.19 -21.87 7.37
N MET A 176 -2.59 -22.15 6.21
CA MET A 176 -2.11 -21.12 5.28
C MET A 176 -3.29 -20.47 4.56
N SER A 177 -3.89 -19.48 5.21
CA SER A 177 -5.05 -18.73 4.71
C SER A 177 -4.77 -17.22 4.65
N GLY A 178 -5.59 -16.52 3.89
CA GLY A 178 -5.46 -15.08 3.72
C GLY A 178 -6.53 -14.50 2.81
N SER A 179 -6.18 -13.47 2.05
CA SER A 179 -7.06 -12.84 1.08
C SER A 179 -7.20 -13.65 -0.21
N TRP A 180 -8.21 -13.29 -1.00
CA TRP A 180 -8.42 -13.87 -2.34
C TRP A 180 -7.24 -13.63 -3.30
N ALA A 181 -6.41 -12.62 -3.04
CA ALA A 181 -5.24 -12.25 -3.83
C ALA A 181 -3.92 -12.84 -3.28
N GLY A 182 -3.99 -13.77 -2.32
CA GLY A 182 -2.84 -14.49 -1.80
C GLY A 182 -2.06 -13.77 -0.70
N ALA A 183 -2.53 -12.63 -0.21
CA ALA A 183 -1.94 -11.98 0.97
C ALA A 183 -2.32 -12.75 2.23
N MET A 184 -1.35 -13.03 3.11
CA MET A 184 -1.43 -14.02 4.17
C MET A 184 -1.46 -13.42 5.57
N GLY A 185 -2.22 -14.08 6.45
CA GLY A 185 -2.19 -13.85 7.89
C GLY A 185 -2.61 -12.46 8.32
N GLN A 186 -2.28 -12.12 9.56
CA GLN A 186 -2.70 -10.87 10.19
C GLN A 186 -2.07 -9.62 9.55
N VAL A 187 -0.93 -9.77 8.90
CA VAL A 187 -0.14 -8.69 8.29
C VAL A 187 -0.32 -8.57 6.78
N GLN A 188 -1.10 -9.46 6.18
CA GLN A 188 -1.40 -9.47 4.75
C GLN A 188 -0.15 -9.47 3.85
N PHE A 189 0.90 -10.19 4.23
CA PHE A 189 2.08 -10.36 3.40
C PHE A 189 1.84 -11.30 2.22
N LEU A 190 2.35 -10.93 1.06
CA LEU A 190 2.54 -11.90 -0.01
C LEU A 190 3.61 -12.92 0.39
N PRO A 191 3.59 -14.16 -0.14
CA PRO A 191 4.58 -15.18 0.20
C PRO A 191 6.03 -14.75 0.04
N SER A 192 6.37 -14.00 -1.00
CA SER A 192 7.72 -13.46 -1.18
C SER A 192 8.11 -12.46 -0.10
N THR A 193 7.19 -11.57 0.29
CA THR A 193 7.39 -10.62 1.40
C THR A 193 7.57 -11.35 2.73
N TYR A 194 6.78 -12.40 2.96
CA TYR A 194 6.94 -13.26 4.13
C TYR A 194 8.33 -13.90 4.19
N LEU A 195 8.80 -14.49 3.09
CA LEU A 195 10.12 -15.12 3.04
C LEU A 195 11.27 -14.17 3.34
N ALA A 196 11.11 -12.89 2.99
CA ALA A 196 12.10 -11.85 3.19
C ALA A 196 12.04 -11.22 4.60
N HIS A 197 10.85 -11.05 5.18
CA HIS A 197 10.66 -10.17 6.33
C HIS A 197 9.96 -10.80 7.54
N ALA A 198 9.37 -12.01 7.42
CA ALA A 198 8.73 -12.64 8.57
C ALA A 198 9.76 -12.99 9.66
N VAL A 199 9.40 -12.70 10.90
CA VAL A 199 10.25 -12.84 12.08
C VAL A 199 9.61 -13.81 13.06
N ASP A 200 10.40 -14.72 13.61
CA ASP A 200 10.11 -15.48 14.83
C ASP A 200 10.55 -14.58 16.01
N PHE A 201 9.62 -13.87 16.60
CA PHE A 201 9.92 -12.89 17.64
C PHE A 201 9.77 -13.45 19.05
N ASP A 202 8.85 -14.39 19.25
CA ASP A 202 8.67 -15.09 20.53
C ASP A 202 9.62 -16.27 20.73
N GLY A 203 10.36 -16.68 19.69
CA GLY A 203 11.41 -17.69 19.76
C GLY A 203 10.89 -19.13 19.82
N ASP A 204 9.66 -19.36 19.33
CA ASP A 204 9.05 -20.71 19.31
C ASP A 204 9.56 -21.59 18.15
N GLY A 205 10.43 -21.05 17.29
CA GLY A 205 11.01 -21.73 16.11
C GLY A 205 10.17 -21.56 14.84
N ARG A 206 9.12 -20.78 14.85
CA ARG A 206 8.24 -20.50 13.70
C ARG A 206 8.03 -19.01 13.51
N ARG A 207 7.70 -18.60 12.31
CA ARG A 207 7.34 -17.22 11.95
C ARG A 207 5.84 -17.15 11.76
N ASP A 208 5.06 -17.16 12.84
CA ASP A 208 3.61 -17.31 12.80
C ASP A 208 2.88 -15.98 12.66
N ILE A 209 2.76 -15.47 11.44
CA ILE A 209 1.95 -14.27 11.14
C ILE A 209 0.42 -14.55 11.15
N TRP A 210 -0.02 -15.77 11.38
CA TRP A 210 -1.45 -16.15 11.41
C TRP A 210 -2.05 -16.12 12.80
N SER A 211 -1.26 -16.49 13.84
CA SER A 211 -1.74 -16.60 15.21
C SER A 211 -0.84 -15.98 16.29
N SER A 212 0.39 -15.58 15.98
CA SER A 212 1.27 -14.84 16.89
C SER A 212 1.17 -13.34 16.64
N ASP A 213 0.69 -12.58 17.64
CA ASP A 213 0.63 -11.11 17.57
C ASP A 213 2.05 -10.51 17.59
N SER A 214 2.98 -11.12 18.34
CA SER A 214 4.37 -10.68 18.44
C SER A 214 5.12 -10.83 17.12
N ASP A 215 5.00 -12.00 16.47
CA ASP A 215 5.63 -12.26 15.17
C ASP A 215 5.05 -11.34 14.10
N SER A 216 3.71 -11.16 14.11
CA SER A 216 3.01 -10.27 13.20
C SER A 216 3.53 -8.84 13.31
N LEU A 217 3.58 -8.27 14.50
CA LEU A 217 4.05 -6.90 14.74
C LEU A 217 5.54 -6.73 14.45
N ALA A 218 6.37 -7.71 14.82
CA ALA A 218 7.79 -7.68 14.52
C ALA A 218 8.07 -7.84 13.01
N SER A 219 7.28 -8.63 12.30
CA SER A 219 7.37 -8.76 10.84
C SER A 219 7.01 -7.47 10.11
N ILE A 220 5.95 -6.76 10.55
CA ILE A 220 5.65 -5.40 10.06
C ILE A 220 6.84 -4.47 10.29
N ALA A 221 7.40 -4.48 11.51
CA ALA A 221 8.52 -3.61 11.86
C ALA A 221 9.78 -3.91 11.05
N ALA A 222 10.10 -5.20 10.83
CA ALA A 222 11.22 -5.64 10.01
C ALA A 222 11.06 -5.16 8.55
N TYR A 223 9.86 -5.29 8.00
CA TYR A 223 9.57 -4.84 6.65
C TYR A 223 9.67 -3.32 6.49
N LEU A 224 9.09 -2.53 7.42
CA LEU A 224 9.22 -1.07 7.37
C LEU A 224 10.69 -0.62 7.51
N LYS A 225 11.47 -1.28 8.37
CA LYS A 225 12.91 -1.00 8.51
C LYS A 225 13.66 -1.26 7.21
N ASP A 226 13.38 -2.36 6.51
CA ASP A 226 14.01 -2.68 5.22
C ASP A 226 13.58 -1.68 4.12
N LEU A 227 12.34 -1.20 4.16
CA LEU A 227 11.86 -0.13 3.29
C LEU A 227 12.49 1.25 3.60
N GLY A 228 13.26 1.37 4.69
CA GLY A 228 14.01 2.58 5.03
C GLY A 228 13.32 3.46 6.08
N TRP A 229 12.52 2.89 6.99
CA TRP A 229 11.94 3.66 8.11
C TRP A 229 13.00 4.42 8.88
N ASP A 230 12.84 5.74 8.97
CA ASP A 230 13.67 6.62 9.78
C ASP A 230 13.00 6.89 11.15
N PRO A 231 13.58 6.39 12.27
CA PRO A 231 13.01 6.62 13.59
C PRO A 231 13.05 8.08 14.08
N ALA A 232 13.81 8.94 13.41
CA ALA A 232 13.98 10.36 13.79
C ALA A 232 12.83 11.26 13.29
N VAL A 233 12.06 10.81 12.29
CA VAL A 233 10.97 11.60 11.70
C VAL A 233 9.63 10.87 11.77
N SER A 234 8.53 11.63 11.85
CA SER A 234 7.17 11.07 11.71
C SER A 234 6.85 10.78 10.24
N TRP A 235 5.70 10.15 9.98
CA TRP A 235 5.17 9.94 8.63
C TRP A 235 4.77 11.26 7.95
N GLY A 236 4.35 12.25 8.75
CA GLY A 236 3.87 13.56 8.29
C GLY A 236 3.06 14.29 9.36
N TYR A 237 2.50 15.42 8.97
CA TYR A 237 1.76 16.32 9.85
C TYR A 237 0.64 16.98 9.06
N GLU A 238 -0.59 17.06 9.62
CA GLU A 238 -1.60 17.99 9.10
C GLU A 238 -1.17 19.42 9.41
N VAL A 239 -1.22 20.31 8.40
CA VAL A 239 -0.72 21.67 8.51
C VAL A 239 -1.71 22.69 7.96
N ALA A 240 -1.65 23.90 8.51
CA ALA A 240 -2.25 25.12 7.94
C ALA A 240 -1.16 25.89 7.20
N LEU A 241 -1.47 26.29 5.98
CA LEU A 241 -0.64 27.20 5.19
C LEU A 241 -1.04 28.64 5.47
N PRO A 242 -0.08 29.60 5.54
CA PRO A 242 -0.41 31.01 5.60
C PRO A 242 -1.10 31.47 4.31
N GLU A 243 -1.84 32.57 4.39
CA GLU A 243 -2.46 33.19 3.23
C GLU A 243 -1.40 33.54 2.15
N GLY A 244 -1.72 33.25 0.89
CA GLY A 244 -0.81 33.48 -0.24
C GLY A 244 0.41 32.57 -0.30
N PHE A 245 0.42 31.43 0.40
CA PHE A 245 1.55 30.51 0.34
C PHE A 245 1.83 30.04 -1.09
N ASP A 246 3.07 30.21 -1.53
CA ASP A 246 3.54 29.77 -2.85
C ASP A 246 3.66 28.24 -2.92
N LEU A 247 2.66 27.59 -3.50
CA LEU A 247 2.61 26.12 -3.65
C LEU A 247 3.67 25.56 -4.62
N SER A 248 4.39 26.40 -5.40
CA SER A 248 5.53 25.94 -6.20
C SER A 248 6.69 25.46 -5.32
N ARG A 249 6.73 25.92 -4.07
CA ARG A 249 7.70 25.53 -3.05
C ARG A 249 7.22 24.37 -2.19
N TYR A 250 6.70 23.35 -2.83
CA TYR A 250 6.06 22.20 -2.19
C TYR A 250 7.00 21.20 -1.52
N ALA A 251 8.31 21.29 -1.73
CA ALA A 251 9.31 20.37 -1.13
C ALA A 251 10.50 21.16 -0.58
N ALA A 252 10.80 20.95 0.69
CA ALA A 252 11.89 21.61 1.41
C ALA A 252 12.21 20.87 2.71
N ASP A 253 13.19 21.38 3.46
CA ASP A 253 13.35 20.98 4.86
C ASP A 253 12.20 21.49 5.72
N ILE A 254 11.80 20.74 6.75
CA ILE A 254 10.66 21.08 7.62
C ILE A 254 10.86 22.46 8.27
N ASP A 255 12.08 22.78 8.63
CA ASP A 255 12.45 24.09 9.20
C ASP A 255 12.15 25.24 8.26
N ASP A 256 12.33 25.05 6.94
CA ASP A 256 12.02 26.07 5.95
C ASP A 256 10.51 26.29 5.81
N PHE A 257 9.71 25.25 5.95
CA PHE A 257 8.25 25.40 6.02
C PHE A 257 7.83 26.18 7.27
N ALA A 258 8.43 25.87 8.43
CA ALA A 258 8.16 26.59 9.68
C ALA A 258 8.51 28.09 9.58
N LYS A 259 9.66 28.42 8.99
CA LYS A 259 10.11 29.82 8.73
C LYS A 259 9.16 30.57 7.79
N ARG A 260 8.53 29.88 6.85
CA ARG A 260 7.54 30.43 5.91
C ARG A 260 6.13 30.54 6.50
N GLY A 261 5.95 30.25 7.78
CA GLY A 261 4.67 30.41 8.47
C GLY A 261 3.77 29.18 8.45
N VAL A 262 4.20 28.04 7.90
CA VAL A 262 3.45 26.79 7.99
C VAL A 262 3.37 26.32 9.45
N ARG A 263 2.20 25.93 9.89
CA ARG A 263 1.93 25.52 11.29
C ARG A 263 1.18 24.20 11.30
N ARG A 264 1.44 23.37 12.30
CA ARG A 264 0.61 22.18 12.55
C ARG A 264 -0.76 22.60 13.04
N THR A 265 -1.79 21.86 12.59
CA THR A 265 -3.19 22.12 13.01
C THR A 265 -3.46 21.74 14.46
N ASP A 266 -2.66 20.84 15.04
CA ASP A 266 -2.76 20.46 16.47
C ASP A 266 -2.07 21.45 17.44
N GLY A 267 -1.55 22.56 16.93
CA GLY A 267 -0.89 23.61 17.71
C GLY A 267 0.53 23.30 18.17
N LYS A 268 1.04 22.10 17.95
CA LYS A 268 2.41 21.75 18.28
C LYS A 268 3.41 22.36 17.28
N PRO A 269 4.67 22.60 17.66
CA PRO A 269 5.69 23.04 16.71
C PRO A 269 5.98 21.96 15.68
N LEU A 270 6.36 22.37 14.47
CA LEU A 270 6.99 21.47 13.51
C LEU A 270 8.38 21.08 14.04
N PRO A 271 8.84 19.82 13.85
CA PRO A 271 10.19 19.44 14.21
C PRO A 271 11.22 20.22 13.37
N GLY A 272 12.38 20.54 13.96
CA GLY A 272 13.42 21.35 13.30
C GLY A 272 14.31 20.58 12.32
N HIS A 273 13.91 19.36 11.89
CA HIS A 273 14.73 18.54 11.01
C HIS A 273 13.88 17.63 10.12
N GLY A 274 14.46 17.13 9.05
CA GLY A 274 13.88 16.23 8.07
C GLY A 274 13.36 16.96 6.83
N ARG A 275 13.35 16.26 5.72
CA ARG A 275 12.73 16.74 4.48
C ARG A 275 11.25 16.40 4.47
N ALA A 276 10.47 17.29 3.86
CA ALA A 276 9.05 17.06 3.67
C ALA A 276 8.56 17.64 2.35
N SER A 277 7.40 17.18 1.95
CA SER A 277 6.68 17.76 0.82
C SER A 277 5.22 18.00 1.15
N LEU A 278 4.63 19.02 0.58
CA LEU A 278 3.20 19.28 0.67
C LEU A 278 2.42 18.19 -0.06
N PHE A 279 1.40 17.67 0.60
CA PHE A 279 0.45 16.73 0.03
C PHE A 279 -0.98 17.26 0.23
N LEU A 280 -1.65 17.56 -0.87
CA LEU A 280 -3.01 18.11 -0.92
C LEU A 280 -3.94 17.08 -1.60
N PRO A 281 -4.36 16.03 -0.89
CA PRO A 281 -5.12 14.91 -1.48
C PRO A 281 -6.54 15.28 -1.94
N GLY A 282 -7.05 16.43 -1.53
CA GLY A 282 -8.32 16.97 -1.96
C GLY A 282 -8.19 18.31 -2.69
N GLY A 283 -6.97 18.75 -3.03
CA GLY A 283 -6.70 20.07 -3.61
C GLY A 283 -6.76 21.22 -2.59
N SER A 284 -6.74 22.44 -3.10
CA SER A 284 -6.83 23.65 -2.27
C SER A 284 -8.17 23.71 -1.53
N GLY A 285 -8.13 23.98 -0.22
CA GLY A 285 -9.32 24.02 0.65
C GLY A 285 -9.69 22.71 1.33
N ALA A 286 -8.91 21.63 1.10
CA ALA A 286 -8.97 20.36 1.82
C ALA A 286 -7.87 20.27 2.88
N PRO A 287 -7.82 19.23 3.72
CA PRO A 287 -6.69 18.98 4.60
C PRO A 287 -5.37 18.96 3.84
N VAL A 288 -4.38 19.69 4.35
CA VAL A 288 -3.03 19.78 3.80
C VAL A 288 -2.08 19.05 4.74
N PHE A 289 -1.17 18.28 4.17
CA PHE A 289 -0.17 17.55 4.93
C PHE A 289 1.24 17.94 4.49
N LEU A 290 2.15 17.98 5.45
CA LEU A 290 3.59 17.80 5.20
C LEU A 290 3.89 16.32 5.37
N ILE A 291 4.21 15.63 4.28
CA ILE A 291 4.60 14.21 4.30
C ILE A 291 6.12 14.09 4.23
N THR A 292 6.67 13.15 4.98
CA THR A 292 8.11 12.85 5.03
C THR A 292 8.45 11.59 4.23
N ASP A 293 9.72 11.18 4.22
CA ASP A 293 10.13 9.92 3.59
C ASP A 293 9.47 8.69 4.24
N ASN A 294 9.08 8.75 5.52
CA ASN A 294 8.33 7.68 6.17
C ASN A 294 6.92 7.47 5.59
N PHE A 295 6.31 8.49 5.00
CA PHE A 295 5.07 8.31 4.24
C PHE A 295 5.29 7.39 3.02
N GLU A 296 6.41 7.55 2.32
CA GLU A 296 6.78 6.69 1.19
C GLU A 296 7.13 5.27 1.66
N VAL A 297 7.72 5.12 2.85
CA VAL A 297 7.94 3.80 3.49
C VAL A 297 6.60 3.11 3.73
N ILE A 298 5.61 3.79 4.32
CA ILE A 298 4.26 3.22 4.50
C ILE A 298 3.62 2.89 3.14
N ARG A 299 3.81 3.75 2.13
CA ARG A 299 3.37 3.45 0.76
C ARG A 299 4.06 2.24 0.15
N GLY A 300 5.27 1.90 0.57
CA GLY A 300 5.96 0.69 0.16
C GLY A 300 5.25 -0.59 0.60
N TYR A 301 4.53 -0.54 1.71
CA TYR A 301 3.69 -1.65 2.17
C TYR A 301 2.49 -1.89 1.24
N ASN A 302 1.82 -0.80 0.84
CA ASN A 302 0.72 -0.81 -0.14
C ASN A 302 0.76 0.47 -0.97
N THR A 303 0.85 0.38 -2.29
CA THR A 303 1.19 1.46 -3.23
C THR A 303 0.12 2.57 -3.37
N SER A 304 -0.75 2.78 -2.36
CA SER A 304 -1.84 3.75 -2.35
C SER A 304 -1.53 4.94 -1.42
N ASP A 305 -1.65 6.17 -1.91
CA ASP A 305 -1.57 7.38 -1.10
C ASP A 305 -2.67 7.43 -0.02
N SER A 306 -3.89 6.99 -0.37
CA SER A 306 -5.01 6.91 0.58
C SER A 306 -4.73 5.94 1.73
N TYR A 307 -4.09 4.81 1.41
CA TYR A 307 -3.65 3.84 2.40
C TYR A 307 -2.58 4.44 3.34
N ALA A 308 -1.53 5.03 2.78
CA ALA A 308 -0.46 5.59 3.59
C ALA A 308 -0.97 6.72 4.51
N LEU A 309 -1.85 7.59 4.00
CA LEU A 309 -2.49 8.63 4.80
C LEU A 309 -3.37 8.03 5.91
N ALA A 310 -4.12 6.96 5.61
CA ALA A 310 -4.96 6.31 6.62
C ALA A 310 -4.14 5.63 7.71
N VAL A 311 -3.04 4.96 7.36
CA VAL A 311 -2.09 4.38 8.33
C VAL A 311 -1.52 5.48 9.22
N GLY A 312 -1.00 6.56 8.62
CA GLY A 312 -0.41 7.67 9.36
C GLY A 312 -1.43 8.35 10.28
N HIS A 313 -2.61 8.68 9.76
CA HIS A 313 -3.67 9.31 10.56
C HIS A 313 -4.20 8.37 11.65
N LEU A 314 -4.38 7.08 11.37
CA LEU A 314 -4.77 6.11 12.41
C LEU A 314 -3.69 6.00 13.49
N ALA A 315 -2.40 6.01 13.13
CA ALA A 315 -1.31 6.01 14.10
C ALA A 315 -1.38 7.24 15.02
N ASP A 316 -1.62 8.43 14.47
CA ASP A 316 -1.79 9.65 15.28
C ASP A 316 -3.00 9.54 16.22
N ARG A 317 -4.14 9.00 15.72
CA ARG A 317 -5.34 8.78 16.53
C ARG A 317 -5.13 7.77 17.66
N LEU A 318 -4.35 6.72 17.40
CA LEU A 318 -3.98 5.72 18.43
C LEU A 318 -3.07 6.33 19.50
N ASP A 319 -2.19 7.25 19.11
CA ASP A 319 -1.31 8.01 20.04
C ASP A 319 -2.01 9.18 20.75
N GLY A 320 -3.32 9.31 20.64
CA GLY A 320 -4.12 10.33 21.31
C GLY A 320 -4.29 11.64 20.54
N GLY A 321 -3.81 11.72 19.29
CA GLY A 321 -3.97 12.88 18.43
C GLY A 321 -5.44 13.18 18.07
N PRO A 322 -5.75 14.44 17.68
CA PRO A 322 -7.10 14.86 17.32
C PRO A 322 -7.55 14.30 15.96
N PRO A 323 -8.85 14.36 15.61
CA PRO A 323 -9.31 14.22 14.23
C PRO A 323 -8.67 15.28 13.33
N LEU A 324 -8.75 15.08 12.01
CA LEU A 324 -8.34 16.10 11.03
C LEU A 324 -9.14 17.40 11.25
N ALA A 325 -8.44 18.53 11.21
CA ALA A 325 -9.01 19.84 11.51
C ALA A 325 -9.78 20.42 10.32
N ALA A 326 -9.25 20.25 9.10
CA ALA A 326 -9.90 20.79 7.91
C ALA A 326 -10.96 19.83 7.36
N PRO A 327 -12.09 20.34 6.83
CA PRO A 327 -13.11 19.52 6.20
C PRO A 327 -12.64 19.01 4.83
N TRP A 328 -13.18 17.86 4.41
CA TRP A 328 -12.99 17.38 3.05
C TRP A 328 -13.91 18.11 2.07
N PRO A 329 -13.51 18.29 0.79
CA PRO A 329 -14.35 18.95 -0.21
C PRO A 329 -15.63 18.14 -0.47
N ALA A 330 -16.69 18.85 -0.86
CA ALA A 330 -17.94 18.21 -1.28
C ALA A 330 -17.71 17.28 -2.50
N ALA A 331 -18.48 16.20 -2.59
CA ALA A 331 -18.40 15.27 -3.71
C ALA A 331 -18.61 15.99 -5.06
N GLY A 332 -17.74 15.75 -6.06
CA GLY A 332 -17.92 16.22 -7.44
C GLY A 332 -16.70 16.83 -8.14
N ALA A 333 -15.66 17.26 -7.41
CA ALA A 333 -14.52 17.98 -8.01
C ALA A 333 -13.36 17.05 -8.45
N ARG A 334 -13.60 15.77 -8.76
CA ARG A 334 -12.53 14.81 -9.10
C ARG A 334 -12.73 14.16 -10.46
N LEU A 335 -11.65 13.70 -11.06
CA LEU A 335 -11.67 12.80 -12.20
C LEU A 335 -11.86 11.34 -11.73
N ASP A 336 -12.64 10.58 -12.48
CA ASP A 336 -12.72 9.12 -12.39
C ASP A 336 -11.55 8.45 -13.13
N GLY A 337 -11.51 7.12 -13.17
CA GLY A 337 -10.44 6.38 -13.85
C GLY A 337 -10.28 6.73 -15.34
N PRO A 338 -11.35 6.77 -16.15
CA PRO A 338 -11.32 7.28 -17.52
C PRO A 338 -10.77 8.70 -17.63
N GLY A 339 -11.26 9.64 -16.83
CA GLY A 339 -10.79 11.02 -16.82
C GLY A 339 -9.32 11.15 -16.39
N LEU A 340 -8.86 10.34 -15.45
CA LEU A 340 -7.46 10.28 -15.06
C LEU A 340 -6.57 9.75 -16.20
N ARG A 341 -7.01 8.72 -16.95
CA ARG A 341 -6.27 8.25 -18.15
C ARG A 341 -6.18 9.35 -19.20
N GLU A 342 -7.27 10.07 -19.43
CA GLU A 342 -7.28 11.19 -20.37
C GLU A 342 -6.33 12.31 -19.92
N LEU A 343 -6.30 12.64 -18.63
CA LEU A 343 -5.35 13.61 -18.06
C LEU A 343 -3.90 13.13 -18.21
N GLN A 344 -3.61 11.86 -17.92
CA GLN A 344 -2.29 11.26 -18.09
C GLN A 344 -1.84 11.36 -19.55
N SER A 345 -2.73 11.05 -20.50
CA SER A 345 -2.45 11.17 -21.94
C SER A 345 -2.18 12.61 -22.36
N ALA A 346 -3.01 13.57 -21.93
CA ALA A 346 -2.85 14.97 -22.25
C ALA A 346 -1.55 15.57 -21.67
N LEU A 347 -1.20 15.22 -20.44
CA LEU A 347 0.05 15.62 -19.81
C LEU A 347 1.27 14.97 -20.48
N ALA A 348 1.16 13.72 -20.96
CA ALA A 348 2.22 13.05 -21.70
C ALA A 348 2.46 13.72 -23.04
N ALA A 349 1.41 14.05 -23.79
CA ALA A 349 1.50 14.80 -25.04
C ALA A 349 2.15 16.18 -24.86
N GLY A 350 1.96 16.80 -23.70
CA GLY A 350 2.60 18.06 -23.31
C GLY A 350 4.03 17.94 -22.76
N GLY A 351 4.58 16.70 -22.63
CA GLY A 351 5.92 16.48 -22.05
C GLY A 351 6.00 16.57 -20.52
N PHE A 352 4.85 16.57 -19.83
CA PHE A 352 4.80 16.64 -18.36
C PHE A 352 4.73 15.28 -17.66
N TYR A 353 4.32 14.21 -18.36
CA TYR A 353 4.11 12.89 -17.77
C TYR A 353 4.81 11.78 -18.52
N GLU A 354 5.59 10.98 -17.80
CA GLU A 354 6.35 9.82 -18.30
C GLU A 354 5.98 8.55 -17.51
N GLY A 355 4.69 8.32 -17.29
CA GLY A 355 4.19 7.18 -16.54
C GLY A 355 3.17 6.36 -17.33
N PRO A 356 2.73 5.21 -16.77
CA PRO A 356 1.65 4.44 -17.37
C PRO A 356 0.34 5.23 -17.33
N GLN A 357 -0.43 5.16 -18.41
CA GLN A 357 -1.77 5.77 -18.51
C GLN A 357 -2.82 4.81 -17.93
N ASP A 358 -2.71 4.56 -16.63
CA ASP A 358 -3.46 3.52 -15.92
C ASP A 358 -4.74 4.02 -15.23
N GLY A 359 -5.02 5.33 -15.31
CA GLY A 359 -6.18 5.95 -14.67
C GLY A 359 -6.06 6.09 -13.15
N ARG A 360 -4.83 6.12 -12.62
CA ARG A 360 -4.56 6.23 -11.18
C ARG A 360 -3.92 7.56 -10.83
N ALA A 361 -4.42 8.16 -9.74
CA ALA A 361 -3.82 9.33 -9.13
C ALA A 361 -2.70 8.89 -8.16
N GLY A 362 -1.47 8.82 -8.63
CA GLY A 362 -0.30 8.52 -7.82
C GLY A 362 0.74 9.63 -7.85
N PRO A 363 1.90 9.46 -7.17
CA PRO A 363 2.93 10.50 -7.06
C PRO A 363 3.43 11.03 -8.41
N ARG A 364 3.58 10.14 -9.41
CA ARG A 364 4.02 10.56 -10.76
C ARG A 364 3.01 11.49 -11.42
N LEU A 365 1.71 11.19 -11.31
CA LEU A 365 0.68 12.07 -11.86
C LEU A 365 0.61 13.37 -11.07
N ARG A 366 0.67 13.32 -9.75
CA ARG A 366 0.69 14.51 -8.88
C ARG A 366 1.83 15.45 -9.24
N GLU A 367 3.03 14.92 -9.44
CA GLU A 367 4.20 15.68 -9.84
C GLU A 367 4.04 16.28 -11.25
N ALA A 368 3.52 15.51 -12.20
CA ALA A 368 3.24 16.00 -13.55
C ALA A 368 2.19 17.14 -13.55
N VAL A 369 1.14 17.01 -12.74
CA VAL A 369 0.13 18.04 -12.55
C VAL A 369 0.77 19.30 -11.99
N ARG A 370 1.61 19.23 -10.95
CA ARG A 370 2.32 20.37 -10.39
C ARG A 370 3.19 21.08 -11.42
N ARG A 371 3.99 20.32 -12.18
CA ARG A 371 4.84 20.89 -13.24
C ARG A 371 4.02 21.65 -14.28
N TYR A 372 2.87 21.08 -14.68
CA TYR A 372 1.97 21.77 -15.59
C TYR A 372 1.37 23.01 -14.94
N GLN A 373 0.89 22.92 -13.70
CA GLN A 373 0.30 24.05 -12.98
C GLN A 373 1.30 25.20 -12.85
N ILE A 374 2.55 24.94 -12.49
CA ILE A 374 3.63 25.94 -12.46
C ILE A 374 3.84 26.57 -13.85
N SER A 375 3.93 25.77 -14.92
CA SER A 375 4.12 26.27 -16.29
C SER A 375 2.96 27.12 -16.81
N ALA A 376 1.78 26.96 -16.19
CA ALA A 376 0.54 27.62 -16.54
C ALA A 376 0.17 28.77 -15.59
N ASP A 377 1.08 29.10 -14.64
CA ASP A 377 0.85 30.10 -13.58
C ASP A 377 -0.44 29.81 -12.76
N LEU A 378 -0.59 28.54 -12.38
CA LEU A 378 -1.69 28.05 -11.54
C LEU A 378 -1.17 27.65 -10.16
N PRO A 379 -2.01 27.66 -9.12
CA PRO A 379 -1.64 27.09 -7.83
C PRO A 379 -1.21 25.61 -7.98
N ALA A 380 0.04 25.31 -7.59
CA ALA A 380 0.66 24.01 -7.81
C ALA A 380 0.29 23.00 -6.72
N ASP A 381 -1.03 22.75 -6.53
CA ASP A 381 -1.54 21.81 -5.53
C ASP A 381 -1.36 20.33 -5.92
N GLY A 382 -1.09 20.05 -7.19
CA GLY A 382 -0.92 18.70 -7.71
C GLY A 382 -2.22 17.90 -7.80
N TYR A 383 -3.39 18.54 -7.64
CA TYR A 383 -4.67 17.86 -7.63
C TYR A 383 -5.30 17.81 -9.03
N ALA A 384 -5.71 16.61 -9.45
CA ALA A 384 -6.28 16.34 -10.76
C ALA A 384 -7.79 16.63 -10.78
N THR A 385 -8.20 17.73 -11.42
CA THR A 385 -9.61 18.15 -11.52
C THR A 385 -10.12 18.11 -12.97
N PRO A 386 -11.45 18.00 -13.18
CA PRO A 386 -12.05 18.16 -14.51
C PRO A 386 -11.70 19.51 -15.17
N ALA A 387 -11.71 20.59 -14.40
CA ALA A 387 -11.35 21.92 -14.89
C ALA A 387 -9.89 21.99 -15.39
N LEU A 388 -8.96 21.33 -14.69
CA LEU A 388 -7.56 21.23 -15.12
C LEU A 388 -7.45 20.47 -16.44
N LEU A 389 -8.15 19.31 -16.57
CA LEU A 389 -8.17 18.54 -17.79
C LEU A 389 -8.69 19.35 -18.98
N SER A 390 -9.80 20.07 -18.82
CA SER A 390 -10.34 20.96 -19.88
C SER A 390 -9.31 21.99 -20.29
N ARG A 391 -8.67 22.67 -19.35
CA ARG A 391 -7.67 23.70 -19.63
C ARG A 391 -6.43 23.15 -20.38
N ILE A 392 -5.99 21.94 -20.07
CA ILE A 392 -4.87 21.30 -20.80
C ILE A 392 -5.27 21.02 -22.26
N LYS A 393 -6.50 20.51 -22.47
CA LYS A 393 -7.02 20.20 -23.82
C LYS A 393 -7.17 21.45 -24.68
N ASP A 394 -7.71 22.53 -24.11
CA ASP A 394 -7.89 23.82 -24.83
C ASP A 394 -6.54 24.38 -25.31
N ARG A 395 -5.50 24.28 -24.47
CA ARG A 395 -4.13 24.70 -24.87
C ARG A 395 -3.48 23.81 -25.91
N SER A 396 -3.80 22.51 -25.91
CA SER A 396 -3.26 21.57 -26.90
C SER A 396 -3.94 21.71 -28.26
N GLY A 397 -5.23 22.09 -28.29
CA GLY A 397 -5.98 22.39 -29.51
C GLY A 397 -5.68 23.76 -30.14
N SER A 398 -4.98 24.65 -29.41
CA SER A 398 -4.63 26.00 -29.85
C SER A 398 -3.19 26.11 -30.37
N ARG A 399 -2.44 25.01 -30.51
CA ARG A 399 -1.14 24.99 -31.20
C ARG A 399 -1.38 24.72 -32.68
N PRO A 400 -1.01 25.68 -33.59
CA PRO A 400 -1.15 25.52 -35.04
C PRO A 400 -0.24 24.41 -35.60
#